data_90a003d5ec2b737fd08489372572c25d
#
_entry.id   90a003d5ec2b737fd08489372572c25d
#
_cell.length_a   1.000
_cell.length_b   1.000
_cell.length_c   1.000
_cell.angle_alpha   90.00
_cell.angle_beta   90.00
_cell.angle_gamma   90.00
#
_symmetry.space_group_name_H-M   'P 1'
#
loop_
_entity.id
_entity.type
_entity.pdbx_description
1 polymer ?
#
loop_
_entity_poly.entity_id
_entity_poly.type
_entity_poly.pdbx_seq_one_letter_code
_entity_poly.pdbx_strand_id
1 'polypeptide(L)'
;MSAQPAQSPKTPENTETTETPETARPTLVIDGHPNPDSLCASLAAAYVSGNPGARLVAVRDLEFDVHMRYGYTKRMPIESDLAGIRAAVREASHIVVITPVWWRSVPAVLKGFLDRALLPQEDYRYTDLGLPEGLLKGRTGRLIATADTPVWLQPLMPDTRLRSLSHGTLRFCGIKPVEVTRFAPVNKSTPEKRAAWLREVERLGTRDAARIGAGALSPAAPVSLLT
;
A
#
# COMPACT_ATOMS: atom_id res chain seq x y z
N MET A 1 -24.74 -75.96 12.89
CA MET A 1 -23.74 -75.25 13.69
C MET A 1 -23.13 -74.15 12.78
N SER A 2 -23.70 -72.99 12.81
CA SER A 2 -23.23 -71.86 11.98
C SER A 2 -22.50 -70.83 12.88
N ALA A 3 -21.23 -70.60 12.60
CA ALA A 3 -20.43 -69.65 13.30
C ALA A 3 -20.63 -68.21 12.68
N GLN A 4 -20.95 -67.31 13.56
CA GLN A 4 -21.11 -65.87 13.25
C GLN A 4 -19.74 -65.17 13.28
N PRO A 5 -19.38 -64.32 12.30
CA PRO A 5 -18.11 -63.57 12.37
C PRO A 5 -18.23 -62.35 13.27
N ALA A 6 -17.20 -62.12 14.07
CA ALA A 6 -17.04 -61.03 15.00
C ALA A 6 -16.93 -59.67 14.29
N GLN A 7 -17.65 -58.68 14.79
CA GLN A 7 -17.54 -57.28 14.36
C GLN A 7 -16.35 -56.62 15.07
N SER A 8 -15.41 -56.02 14.26
CA SER A 8 -14.34 -55.18 14.74
C SER A 8 -14.87 -53.80 15.16
N PRO A 9 -14.33 -53.17 16.21
CA PRO A 9 -14.74 -51.86 16.67
C PRO A 9 -14.23 -50.76 15.70
N LYS A 10 -15.13 -49.85 15.28
CA LYS A 10 -14.79 -48.62 14.54
C LYS A 10 -14.14 -47.62 15.47
N THR A 11 -12.92 -47.27 15.19
CA THR A 11 -12.21 -46.11 15.79
C THR A 11 -12.82 -44.82 15.25
N PRO A 12 -13.17 -43.82 16.05
CA PRO A 12 -13.58 -42.53 15.55
C PRO A 12 -12.33 -41.79 15.04
N GLU A 13 -12.27 -41.53 13.74
CA GLU A 13 -11.34 -40.62 13.12
C GLU A 13 -11.73 -39.19 13.50
N ASN A 14 -11.04 -38.67 14.53
CA ASN A 14 -11.14 -37.26 14.91
C ASN A 14 -10.24 -36.47 13.96
N THR A 15 -10.79 -36.03 12.82
CA THR A 15 -10.11 -35.12 11.93
C THR A 15 -10.20 -33.72 12.53
N GLU A 16 -9.26 -33.40 13.43
CA GLU A 16 -8.99 -31.99 13.77
C GLU A 16 -8.50 -31.28 12.51
N THR A 17 -9.42 -30.59 11.88
CA THR A 17 -9.09 -29.61 10.85
C THR A 17 -8.34 -28.49 11.56
N THR A 18 -7.02 -28.52 11.50
CA THR A 18 -6.17 -27.43 11.95
C THR A 18 -6.42 -26.27 10.96
N GLU A 19 -7.35 -25.38 11.29
CA GLU A 19 -7.49 -24.09 10.62
C GLU A 19 -6.14 -23.37 10.77
N THR A 20 -5.39 -23.31 9.69
CA THR A 20 -4.22 -22.45 9.60
C THR A 20 -4.70 -21.04 9.90
N PRO A 21 -4.12 -20.31 10.89
CA PRO A 21 -4.56 -18.97 11.20
C PRO A 21 -4.49 -18.14 9.92
N GLU A 22 -5.61 -17.51 9.55
CA GLU A 22 -5.73 -16.62 8.41
C GLU A 22 -4.61 -15.57 8.51
N THR A 23 -3.56 -15.76 7.71
CA THR A 23 -2.36 -14.91 7.77
C THR A 23 -2.77 -13.49 7.53
N ALA A 24 -2.58 -12.64 8.56
CA ALA A 24 -2.86 -11.22 8.49
C ALA A 24 -2.22 -10.64 7.22
N ARG A 25 -3.04 -10.06 6.36
CA ARG A 25 -2.56 -9.51 5.08
C ARG A 25 -1.52 -8.43 5.35
N PRO A 26 -0.35 -8.46 4.70
CA PRO A 26 0.77 -7.59 5.02
C PRO A 26 0.48 -6.12 4.73
N THR A 27 1.25 -5.25 5.38
CA THR A 27 1.38 -3.85 4.98
C THR A 27 2.39 -3.74 3.85
N LEU A 28 2.07 -2.99 2.79
CA LEU A 28 3.01 -2.63 1.73
C LEU A 28 3.45 -1.17 1.93
N VAL A 29 4.74 -0.94 2.11
CA VAL A 29 5.35 0.39 2.21
C VAL A 29 6.08 0.71 0.91
N ILE A 30 5.72 1.81 0.27
CA ILE A 30 6.29 2.28 -0.99
C ILE A 30 7.09 3.55 -0.71
N ASP A 31 8.41 3.48 -0.80
CA ASP A 31 9.29 4.64 -0.79
C ASP A 31 9.43 5.20 -2.21
N GLY A 32 8.80 6.35 -2.44
CA GLY A 32 8.77 7.03 -3.73
C GLY A 32 9.93 7.99 -3.98
N HIS A 33 10.95 8.04 -3.11
CA HIS A 33 12.08 8.94 -3.31
C HIS A 33 13.18 8.31 -4.17
N PRO A 34 13.74 9.03 -5.18
CA PRO A 34 14.79 8.48 -6.04
C PRO A 34 16.17 8.32 -5.37
N ASN A 35 16.42 9.04 -4.26
CA ASN A 35 17.69 8.95 -3.53
C ASN A 35 17.55 8.04 -2.30
N PRO A 36 18.39 6.98 -2.15
CA PRO A 36 18.38 6.10 -0.97
C PRO A 36 18.78 6.80 0.34
N ASP A 37 19.57 7.88 0.28
CA ASP A 37 20.02 8.63 1.45
C ASP A 37 19.05 9.74 1.87
N SER A 38 17.83 9.71 1.36
CA SER A 38 16.81 10.72 1.63
C SER A 38 16.16 10.58 3.00
N LEU A 39 15.56 11.67 3.50
CA LEU A 39 14.69 11.63 4.67
C LEU A 39 13.50 10.68 4.45
N CYS A 40 12.95 10.59 3.23
CA CYS A 40 11.87 9.66 2.91
C CYS A 40 12.29 8.21 3.11
N ALA A 41 13.50 7.83 2.67
CA ALA A 41 14.04 6.49 2.88
C ALA A 41 14.19 6.18 4.39
N SER A 42 14.71 7.15 5.16
CA SER A 42 14.82 7.02 6.63
C SER A 42 13.43 6.89 7.29
N LEU A 43 12.42 7.64 6.83
CA LEU A 43 11.04 7.53 7.33
C LEU A 43 10.42 6.18 6.96
N ALA A 44 10.72 5.64 5.76
CA ALA A 44 10.25 4.32 5.35
C ALA A 44 10.85 3.22 6.23
N ALA A 45 12.14 3.28 6.52
CA ALA A 45 12.81 2.37 7.44
C ALA A 45 12.22 2.46 8.87
N ALA A 46 11.98 3.68 9.37
CA ALA A 46 11.35 3.89 10.68
C ALA A 46 9.91 3.33 10.74
N TYR A 47 9.13 3.47 9.67
CA TYR A 47 7.79 2.86 9.60
C TYR A 47 7.86 1.33 9.72
N VAL A 48 8.77 0.71 8.97
CA VAL A 48 8.96 -0.76 9.00
C VAL A 48 9.48 -1.22 10.35
N SER A 49 10.36 -0.46 11.02
CA SER A 49 10.78 -0.74 12.40
C SER A 49 9.58 -0.86 13.36
N GLY A 50 8.60 0.03 13.22
CA GLY A 50 7.35 -0.03 13.99
C GLY A 50 6.35 -1.10 13.52
N ASN A 51 6.53 -1.64 12.31
CA ASN A 51 5.67 -2.67 11.71
C ASN A 51 6.53 -3.75 11.04
N PRO A 52 7.13 -4.68 11.81
CA PRO A 52 8.05 -5.69 11.25
C PRO A 52 7.43 -6.62 10.21
N GLY A 53 6.09 -6.73 10.16
CA GLY A 53 5.37 -7.48 9.12
C GLY A 53 5.18 -6.71 7.80
N ALA A 54 5.64 -5.46 7.71
CA ALA A 54 5.51 -4.67 6.50
C ALA A 54 6.60 -5.02 5.47
N ARG A 55 6.18 -5.11 4.20
CA ARG A 55 7.09 -5.21 3.06
C ARG A 55 7.45 -3.82 2.56
N LEU A 56 8.74 -3.48 2.56
CA LEU A 56 9.25 -2.24 1.98
C LEU A 56 9.64 -2.45 0.52
N VAL A 57 9.22 -1.51 -0.32
CA VAL A 57 9.60 -1.40 -1.73
C VAL A 57 10.05 0.03 -1.99
N ALA A 58 11.28 0.19 -2.43
CA ALA A 58 11.78 1.48 -2.92
C ALA A 58 11.63 1.52 -4.46
N VAL A 59 10.86 2.49 -4.95
CA VAL A 59 10.55 2.58 -6.39
C VAL A 59 11.81 2.78 -7.24
N ARG A 60 12.86 3.38 -6.67
CA ARG A 60 14.16 3.57 -7.33
C ARG A 60 14.92 2.29 -7.65
N ASP A 61 14.61 1.20 -6.92
CA ASP A 61 15.32 -0.08 -7.05
C ASP A 61 14.60 -1.03 -8.02
N LEU A 62 13.48 -0.60 -8.60
CA LEU A 62 12.69 -1.40 -9.55
C LEU A 62 13.17 -1.18 -10.99
N GLU A 63 13.33 -2.27 -11.73
CA GLU A 63 13.63 -2.22 -13.16
C GLU A 63 12.33 -2.17 -13.99
N PHE A 64 11.96 -0.97 -14.44
CA PHE A 64 10.79 -0.76 -15.29
C PHE A 64 10.90 0.54 -16.10
N ASP A 65 10.21 0.60 -17.24
CA ASP A 65 10.05 1.84 -18.01
C ASP A 65 9.02 2.75 -17.33
N VAL A 66 9.47 3.89 -16.84
CA VAL A 66 8.60 4.91 -16.19
C VAL A 66 7.59 5.54 -17.15
N HIS A 67 7.79 5.40 -18.47
CA HIS A 67 6.95 6.04 -19.46
C HIS A 67 5.76 5.18 -19.85
N MET A 68 4.58 5.72 -19.74
CA MET A 68 3.37 5.12 -20.30
C MET A 68 3.25 5.46 -21.79
N ARG A 69 4.13 4.87 -22.63
CA ARG A 69 4.38 5.26 -24.02
C ARG A 69 3.14 5.34 -24.90
N TYR A 70 2.16 4.49 -24.65
CA TYR A 70 0.94 4.40 -25.45
C TYR A 70 -0.30 4.97 -24.73
N GLY A 71 -0.12 5.58 -23.56
CA GLY A 71 -1.24 5.95 -22.71
C GLY A 71 -2.16 4.75 -22.45
N TYR A 72 -3.47 4.96 -22.57
CA TYR A 72 -4.45 3.89 -22.38
C TYR A 72 -4.89 3.21 -23.69
N THR A 73 -4.30 3.57 -24.84
CA THR A 73 -4.70 3.04 -26.15
C THR A 73 -4.16 1.63 -26.40
N LYS A 74 -3.00 1.31 -25.81
CA LYS A 74 -2.37 -0.01 -25.93
C LYS A 74 -1.68 -0.38 -24.63
N ARG A 75 -1.87 -1.61 -24.17
CA ARG A 75 -1.14 -2.16 -23.01
C ARG A 75 0.34 -2.31 -23.34
N MET A 76 1.19 -1.85 -22.44
CA MET A 76 2.61 -2.15 -22.45
C MET A 76 2.85 -3.51 -21.78
N PRO A 77 3.88 -4.27 -22.16
CA PRO A 77 4.36 -5.40 -21.36
C PRO A 77 4.62 -4.95 -19.92
N ILE A 78 4.34 -5.83 -18.98
CA ILE A 78 4.60 -5.57 -17.55
C ILE A 78 5.91 -6.27 -17.22
N GLU A 79 6.86 -5.49 -16.73
CA GLU A 79 8.16 -5.97 -16.27
C GLU A 79 7.99 -6.83 -15.00
N SER A 80 8.93 -7.75 -14.74
CA SER A 80 8.85 -8.68 -13.60
C SER A 80 8.68 -7.96 -12.26
N ASP A 81 9.41 -6.87 -12.06
CA ASP A 81 9.35 -6.10 -10.83
C ASP A 81 7.97 -5.46 -10.62
N LEU A 82 7.41 -4.85 -11.67
CA LEU A 82 6.06 -4.32 -11.61
C LEU A 82 5.02 -5.41 -11.37
N ALA A 83 5.16 -6.57 -12.00
CA ALA A 83 4.27 -7.71 -11.78
C ALA A 83 4.29 -8.15 -10.31
N GLY A 84 5.49 -8.27 -9.73
CA GLY A 84 5.66 -8.61 -8.31
C GLY A 84 5.05 -7.59 -7.35
N ILE A 85 5.20 -6.29 -7.66
CA ILE A 85 4.62 -5.24 -6.82
C ILE A 85 3.10 -5.17 -6.97
N ARG A 86 2.56 -5.39 -8.16
CA ARG A 86 1.12 -5.45 -8.39
C ARG A 86 0.47 -6.60 -7.62
N ALA A 87 1.14 -7.75 -7.54
CA ALA A 87 0.71 -8.84 -6.66
C ALA A 87 0.71 -8.39 -5.19
N ALA A 88 1.80 -7.76 -4.73
CA ALA A 88 1.90 -7.23 -3.36
C ALA A 88 0.82 -6.19 -3.03
N VAL A 89 0.45 -5.30 -3.97
CA VAL A 89 -0.67 -4.35 -3.79
C VAL A 89 -1.99 -5.09 -3.59
N ARG A 90 -2.21 -6.20 -4.30
CA ARG A 90 -3.44 -7.00 -4.16
C ARG A 90 -3.48 -7.83 -2.89
N GLU A 91 -2.35 -8.23 -2.38
CA GLU A 91 -2.23 -8.98 -1.13
C GLU A 91 -2.33 -8.08 0.11
N ALA A 92 -1.84 -6.85 0.01
CA ALA A 92 -1.80 -5.93 1.13
C ALA A 92 -3.19 -5.53 1.63
N SER A 93 -3.35 -5.43 2.94
CA SER A 93 -4.51 -4.81 3.61
C SER A 93 -4.32 -3.32 3.85
N HIS A 94 -3.06 -2.89 3.94
CA HIS A 94 -2.69 -1.49 4.16
C HIS A 94 -1.54 -1.07 3.25
N ILE A 95 -1.70 0.08 2.60
CA ILE A 95 -0.71 0.58 1.64
C ILE A 95 -0.22 1.94 2.13
N VAL A 96 1.09 2.03 2.35
CA VAL A 96 1.77 3.24 2.78
C VAL A 96 2.60 3.79 1.64
N VAL A 97 2.43 5.06 1.31
CA VAL A 97 3.27 5.75 0.33
C VAL A 97 4.03 6.86 1.02
N ILE A 98 5.34 6.84 0.90
CA ILE A 98 6.24 7.85 1.48
C ILE A 98 6.91 8.60 0.34
N THR A 99 6.77 9.94 0.30
CA THR A 99 7.20 10.72 -0.86
C THR A 99 7.53 12.17 -0.50
N PRO A 100 8.51 12.80 -1.15
CA PRO A 100 8.64 14.24 -1.10
C PRO A 100 7.57 14.91 -1.97
N VAL A 101 7.28 16.16 -1.68
CA VAL A 101 6.44 17.01 -2.54
C VAL A 101 7.35 17.88 -3.38
N TRP A 102 7.41 17.60 -4.68
CA TRP A 102 8.15 18.40 -5.66
C TRP A 102 7.18 19.03 -6.66
N TRP A 103 7.28 20.33 -6.85
CA TRP A 103 6.42 21.06 -7.78
C TRP A 103 4.92 20.76 -7.61
N ARG A 104 4.48 20.69 -6.34
CA ARG A 104 3.09 20.35 -5.96
C ARG A 104 2.65 18.94 -6.43
N SER A 105 3.59 18.06 -6.69
CA SER A 105 3.37 16.68 -7.14
C SER A 105 4.37 15.76 -6.46
N VAL A 106 4.52 14.57 -6.98
CA VAL A 106 5.46 13.54 -6.53
C VAL A 106 6.64 13.44 -7.51
N PRO A 107 7.77 12.80 -7.13
CA PRO A 107 8.87 12.53 -8.05
C PRO A 107 8.41 11.80 -9.32
N ALA A 108 9.08 12.08 -10.45
CA ALA A 108 8.74 11.49 -11.73
C ALA A 108 8.74 9.96 -11.70
N VAL A 109 9.72 9.35 -11.01
CA VAL A 109 9.81 7.89 -10.85
C VAL A 109 8.59 7.32 -10.14
N LEU A 110 8.12 7.97 -9.05
CA LEU A 110 6.90 7.54 -8.36
C LEU A 110 5.66 7.74 -9.22
N LYS A 111 5.58 8.86 -9.98
CA LYS A 111 4.46 9.08 -10.90
C LYS A 111 4.40 8.00 -11.98
N GLY A 112 5.54 7.73 -12.62
CA GLY A 112 5.63 6.67 -13.63
C GLY A 112 5.31 5.29 -13.06
N PHE A 113 5.76 4.99 -11.84
CA PHE A 113 5.39 3.77 -11.13
C PHE A 113 3.86 3.67 -10.97
N LEU A 114 3.20 4.71 -10.47
CA LEU A 114 1.74 4.69 -10.28
C LEU A 114 0.99 4.52 -11.62
N ASP A 115 1.44 5.17 -12.69
CA ASP A 115 0.84 5.06 -14.01
C ASP A 115 1.00 3.66 -14.61
N ARG A 116 2.10 2.97 -14.28
CA ARG A 116 2.41 1.63 -14.79
C ARG A 116 1.88 0.51 -13.89
N ALA A 117 1.77 0.74 -12.59
CA ALA A 117 1.34 -0.26 -11.62
C ALA A 117 -0.19 -0.30 -11.42
N LEU A 118 -0.89 0.84 -11.51
CA LEU A 118 -2.33 0.92 -11.29
C LEU A 118 -3.06 1.05 -12.64
N LEU A 119 -3.70 -0.03 -13.07
CA LEU A 119 -4.23 -0.14 -14.43
C LEU A 119 -5.76 -0.19 -14.47
N PRO A 120 -6.37 0.37 -15.54
CA PRO A 120 -7.80 0.25 -15.77
C PRO A 120 -8.20 -1.22 -15.92
N GLN A 121 -9.41 -1.56 -15.49
CA GLN A 121 -10.03 -2.89 -15.42
C GLN A 121 -9.39 -3.85 -14.40
N GLU A 122 -8.32 -3.44 -13.74
CA GLU A 122 -7.62 -4.26 -12.75
C GLU A 122 -7.60 -3.62 -11.36
N ASP A 123 -7.37 -2.32 -11.28
CA ASP A 123 -7.30 -1.57 -10.02
C ASP A 123 -8.45 -0.56 -9.90
N TYR A 124 -9.01 -0.17 -11.03
CA TYR A 124 -10.24 0.62 -11.15
C TYR A 124 -10.93 0.34 -12.49
N ARG A 125 -12.22 0.68 -12.58
CA ARG A 125 -12.97 0.67 -13.85
C ARG A 125 -14.00 1.79 -13.87
N TYR A 126 -14.60 2.00 -15.03
CA TYR A 126 -15.77 2.85 -15.15
C TYR A 126 -17.01 1.97 -15.30
N THR A 127 -18.09 2.34 -14.60
CA THR A 127 -19.41 1.70 -14.75
C THR A 127 -20.03 2.10 -16.09
N ASP A 128 -21.13 1.46 -16.48
CA ASP A 128 -21.88 1.80 -17.69
C ASP A 128 -22.39 3.25 -17.70
N LEU A 129 -22.53 3.85 -16.53
CA LEU A 129 -22.87 5.27 -16.34
C LEU A 129 -21.65 6.21 -16.40
N GLY A 130 -20.45 5.68 -16.67
CA GLY A 130 -19.20 6.46 -16.71
C GLY A 130 -18.66 6.87 -15.33
N LEU A 131 -19.21 6.33 -14.24
CA LEU A 131 -18.74 6.62 -12.89
C LEU A 131 -17.54 5.74 -12.54
N PRO A 132 -16.49 6.29 -11.87
CA PRO A 132 -15.34 5.49 -11.47
C PRO A 132 -15.69 4.52 -10.35
N GLU A 133 -15.25 3.28 -10.46
CA GLU A 133 -15.31 2.26 -9.44
C GLU A 133 -13.90 1.74 -9.14
N GLY A 134 -13.43 1.94 -7.89
CA GLY A 134 -12.17 1.37 -7.43
C GLY A 134 -12.32 -0.11 -7.10
N LEU A 135 -11.36 -0.92 -7.53
CA LEU A 135 -11.37 -2.38 -7.34
C LEU A 135 -10.51 -2.84 -6.15
N LEU A 136 -9.69 -1.95 -5.59
CA LEU A 136 -8.87 -2.23 -4.39
C LEU A 136 -9.63 -1.94 -3.07
N LYS A 137 -10.94 -2.23 -3.03
CA LYS A 137 -11.80 -2.06 -1.85
C LYS A 137 -11.33 -2.94 -0.67
N GLY A 138 -11.68 -2.54 0.55
CA GLY A 138 -11.31 -3.24 1.79
C GLY A 138 -9.85 -3.03 2.22
N ARG A 139 -9.11 -2.19 1.52
CA ARG A 139 -7.76 -1.75 1.90
C ARG A 139 -7.80 -0.36 2.48
N THR A 140 -6.90 -0.09 3.42
CA THR A 140 -6.66 1.26 3.92
C THR A 140 -5.33 1.78 3.42
N GLY A 141 -5.08 3.08 3.57
CA GLY A 141 -3.84 3.69 3.13
C GLY A 141 -3.33 4.76 4.08
N ARG A 142 -2.03 5.00 3.99
CA ARG A 142 -1.34 6.12 4.61
C ARG A 142 -0.44 6.81 3.60
N LEU A 143 -0.46 8.12 3.59
CA LEU A 143 0.45 8.95 2.83
C LEU A 143 1.31 9.73 3.82
N ILE A 144 2.62 9.53 3.77
CA ILE A 144 3.62 10.28 4.53
C ILE A 144 4.37 11.16 3.55
N ALA A 145 4.29 12.47 3.71
CA ALA A 145 4.87 13.41 2.78
C ALA A 145 5.84 14.37 3.45
N THR A 146 6.96 14.64 2.78
CA THR A 146 7.92 15.66 3.17
C THR A 146 7.85 16.87 2.23
N ALA A 147 8.00 18.08 2.76
CA ALA A 147 7.93 19.31 1.96
C ALA A 147 8.74 20.45 2.63
N ASP A 148 9.05 21.48 1.86
CA ASP A 148 9.70 22.69 2.39
C ASP A 148 8.69 23.80 2.73
N THR A 149 7.48 23.74 2.21
CA THR A 149 6.44 24.72 2.53
C THR A 149 5.97 24.56 3.98
N PRO A 150 6.08 25.60 4.83
CA PRO A 150 5.65 25.53 6.22
C PRO A 150 4.18 25.13 6.37
N VAL A 151 3.86 24.36 7.42
CA VAL A 151 2.51 23.84 7.68
C VAL A 151 1.49 24.97 7.88
N TRP A 152 1.89 26.08 8.54
CA TRP A 152 1.01 27.22 8.79
C TRP A 152 0.56 27.96 7.52
N LEU A 153 1.34 27.86 6.44
CA LEU A 153 0.99 28.46 5.14
C LEU A 153 -0.01 27.62 4.34
N GLN A 154 -0.22 26.37 4.72
CA GLN A 154 -1.08 25.42 3.99
C GLN A 154 -2.55 25.85 3.90
N PRO A 155 -3.19 26.46 4.92
CA PRO A 155 -4.58 26.94 4.81
C PRO A 155 -4.76 28.00 3.72
N LEU A 156 -3.71 28.80 3.46
CA LEU A 156 -3.71 29.83 2.41
C LEU A 156 -3.44 29.27 1.01
N MET A 157 -2.95 28.04 0.94
CA MET A 157 -2.65 27.36 -0.33
C MET A 157 -3.50 26.08 -0.39
N PRO A 158 -4.54 26.03 -1.22
CA PRO A 158 -5.35 24.82 -1.37
C PRO A 158 -4.46 23.60 -1.52
N ASP A 159 -4.67 22.60 -0.66
CA ASP A 159 -3.83 21.39 -0.61
C ASP A 159 -4.12 20.45 -1.77
N THR A 160 -3.85 20.93 -2.98
CA THR A 160 -3.93 20.11 -4.20
C THR A 160 -2.79 19.12 -4.31
N ARG A 161 -1.69 19.36 -3.56
CA ARG A 161 -0.41 18.64 -3.66
C ARG A 161 -0.50 17.16 -3.33
N LEU A 162 -1.27 16.83 -2.30
CA LEU A 162 -1.44 15.45 -1.85
C LEU A 162 -2.82 14.87 -2.23
N ARG A 163 -3.76 15.72 -2.64
CA ARG A 163 -5.08 15.27 -3.07
C ARG A 163 -5.04 14.46 -4.36
N SER A 164 -4.12 14.77 -5.28
CA SER A 164 -3.92 13.96 -6.49
C SER A 164 -3.52 12.53 -6.14
N LEU A 165 -2.62 12.33 -5.17
CA LEU A 165 -2.21 11.01 -4.74
C LEU A 165 -3.24 10.36 -3.81
N SER A 166 -3.70 11.06 -2.77
CA SER A 166 -4.60 10.48 -1.78
C SER A 166 -6.02 10.24 -2.30
N HIS A 167 -6.59 11.21 -3.05
CA HIS A 167 -7.96 11.10 -3.59
C HIS A 167 -7.96 10.66 -5.05
N GLY A 168 -7.14 11.30 -5.88
CA GLY A 168 -7.11 11.06 -7.32
C GLY A 168 -6.46 9.73 -7.71
N THR A 169 -5.71 9.11 -6.82
CA THR A 169 -5.06 7.81 -7.09
C THR A 169 -5.54 6.75 -6.09
N LEU A 170 -5.14 6.83 -4.81
CA LEU A 170 -5.41 5.75 -3.85
C LEU A 170 -6.91 5.55 -3.61
N ARG A 171 -7.65 6.61 -3.26
CA ARG A 171 -9.11 6.49 -3.05
C ARG A 171 -9.86 6.19 -4.34
N PHE A 172 -9.38 6.69 -5.46
CA PHE A 172 -9.95 6.39 -6.77
C PHE A 172 -9.88 4.89 -7.08
N CYS A 173 -8.77 4.23 -6.73
CA CYS A 173 -8.63 2.78 -6.82
C CYS A 173 -9.41 2.01 -5.74
N GLY A 174 -10.07 2.67 -4.79
CA GLY A 174 -10.88 2.03 -3.75
C GLY A 174 -10.18 1.87 -2.40
N ILE A 175 -8.93 2.31 -2.25
CA ILE A 175 -8.17 2.27 -0.99
C ILE A 175 -8.69 3.38 -0.08
N LYS A 176 -9.39 3.05 0.99
CA LYS A 176 -9.97 4.02 1.94
C LYS A 176 -10.28 3.41 3.30
N PRO A 177 -10.12 4.18 4.42
CA PRO A 177 -9.62 5.56 4.44
C PRO A 177 -8.15 5.68 4.06
N VAL A 178 -7.72 6.88 3.61
CA VAL A 178 -6.31 7.25 3.44
C VAL A 178 -6.00 8.35 4.43
N GLU A 179 -5.12 8.06 5.39
CA GLU A 179 -4.60 9.01 6.36
C GLU A 179 -3.39 9.74 5.78
N VAL A 180 -3.23 11.02 6.12
CA VAL A 180 -2.12 11.85 5.57
C VAL A 180 -1.34 12.48 6.70
N THR A 181 -0.03 12.20 6.73
CA THR A 181 0.94 12.80 7.65
C THR A 181 1.93 13.64 6.86
N ARG A 182 2.29 14.83 7.35
CA ARG A 182 3.19 15.76 6.67
C ARG A 182 4.30 16.22 7.57
N PHE A 183 5.51 16.23 7.05
CA PHE A 183 6.70 16.76 7.71
C PHE A 183 7.25 17.95 6.93
N ALA A 184 7.21 19.13 7.54
CA ALA A 184 7.65 20.36 6.92
C ALA A 184 8.02 21.44 7.98
N PRO A 185 8.85 22.41 7.64
CA PRO A 185 9.74 22.45 6.49
C PRO A 185 10.97 21.56 6.68
N VAL A 186 11.37 20.83 5.64
CA VAL A 186 12.53 19.91 5.71
C VAL A 186 13.84 20.69 5.70
N ASN A 187 13.97 21.69 4.81
CA ASN A 187 15.18 22.49 4.63
C ASN A 187 15.58 23.30 5.89
N LYS A 188 14.64 23.56 6.80
CA LYS A 188 14.86 24.27 8.07
C LYS A 188 14.76 23.34 9.29
N SER A 189 14.73 22.02 9.09
CA SER A 189 14.67 21.07 10.19
C SER A 189 16.05 20.80 10.78
N THR A 190 16.12 20.74 12.10
CA THR A 190 17.34 20.33 12.83
C THR A 190 17.43 18.79 12.86
N PRO A 191 18.61 18.22 13.17
CA PRO A 191 18.76 16.77 13.39
C PRO A 191 17.79 16.24 14.44
N GLU A 192 17.58 16.96 15.54
CA GLU A 192 16.68 16.57 16.64
C GLU A 192 15.22 16.52 16.16
N LYS A 193 14.82 17.49 15.33
CA LYS A 193 13.47 17.53 14.74
C LYS A 193 13.27 16.35 13.79
N ARG A 194 14.27 16.02 12.96
CA ARG A 194 14.20 14.83 12.08
C ARG A 194 14.14 13.55 12.89
N ALA A 195 14.93 13.43 13.96
CA ALA A 195 14.85 12.29 14.87
C ALA A 195 13.46 12.17 15.53
N ALA A 196 12.81 13.27 15.88
CA ALA A 196 11.44 13.26 16.39
C ALA A 196 10.44 12.77 15.33
N TRP A 197 10.60 13.17 14.06
CA TRP A 197 9.77 12.68 12.94
C TRP A 197 9.94 11.18 12.70
N LEU A 198 11.17 10.65 12.79
CA LEU A 198 11.42 9.22 12.68
C LEU A 198 10.69 8.45 13.77
N ARG A 199 10.79 8.89 15.05
CA ARG A 199 10.05 8.26 16.16
C ARG A 199 8.53 8.36 16.00
N GLU A 200 8.02 9.44 15.42
CA GLU A 200 6.60 9.57 15.12
C GLU A 200 6.17 8.56 14.06
N VAL A 201 6.94 8.40 12.99
CA VAL A 201 6.64 7.45 11.91
C VAL A 201 6.74 6.01 12.38
N GLU A 202 7.70 5.67 13.24
CA GLU A 202 7.78 4.36 13.89
C GLU A 202 6.51 4.06 14.70
N ARG A 203 6.03 5.03 15.49
CA ARG A 203 4.74 4.89 16.22
C ARG A 203 3.54 4.75 15.29
N LEU A 204 3.55 5.40 14.11
CA LEU A 204 2.52 5.18 13.09
C LEU A 204 2.54 3.75 12.59
N GLY A 205 3.72 3.18 12.32
CA GLY A 205 3.88 1.78 11.93
C GLY A 205 3.30 0.82 12.97
N THR A 206 3.65 0.99 14.26
CA THR A 206 3.13 0.18 15.37
C THR A 206 1.60 0.27 15.48
N ARG A 207 1.05 1.48 15.36
CA ARG A 207 -0.42 1.68 15.43
C ARG A 207 -1.14 1.00 14.27
N ASP A 208 -0.61 1.13 13.05
CA ASP A 208 -1.23 0.54 11.87
C ASP A 208 -1.12 -1.00 11.92
N ALA A 209 0.01 -1.56 12.39
CA ALA A 209 0.17 -2.99 12.63
C ALA A 209 -0.88 -3.54 13.62
N ALA A 210 -1.08 -2.84 14.74
CA ALA A 210 -2.09 -3.22 15.74
C ALA A 210 -3.52 -3.18 15.18
N ARG A 211 -3.86 -2.19 14.37
CA ARG A 211 -5.19 -2.07 13.73
C ARG A 211 -5.45 -3.19 12.72
N ILE A 212 -4.42 -3.61 11.97
CA ILE A 212 -4.50 -4.71 11.03
C ILE A 212 -4.69 -6.03 11.78
N GLY A 213 -3.87 -6.28 12.81
CA GLY A 213 -3.93 -7.49 13.63
C GLY A 213 -5.24 -7.65 14.42
N ALA A 214 -5.90 -6.54 14.77
CA ALA A 214 -7.20 -6.54 15.45
C ALA A 214 -8.39 -6.80 14.50
N GLY A 215 -8.18 -7.06 13.21
CA GLY A 215 -9.25 -7.24 12.23
C GLY A 215 -10.10 -5.98 11.99
N ALA A 216 -9.69 -4.84 12.52
CA ALA A 216 -10.38 -3.54 12.36
C ALA A 216 -10.40 -3.05 10.90
N LEU A 217 -9.69 -3.74 10.02
CA LEU A 217 -9.65 -3.56 8.58
C LEU A 217 -10.21 -4.83 7.95
N SER A 218 -11.50 -4.80 7.62
CA SER A 218 -12.20 -5.94 7.02
C SER A 218 -11.47 -6.44 5.76
N PRO A 219 -11.24 -7.75 5.62
CA PRO A 219 -10.59 -8.30 4.43
C PRO A 219 -11.41 -7.97 3.18
N ALA A 220 -10.78 -7.43 2.15
CA ALA A 220 -11.40 -7.30 0.86
C ALA A 220 -11.70 -8.71 0.32
N ALA A 221 -12.92 -8.93 -0.17
CA ALA A 221 -13.22 -10.13 -0.92
C ALA A 221 -12.20 -10.33 -2.05
N PRO A 222 -11.76 -11.56 -2.33
CA PRO A 222 -10.85 -11.83 -3.43
C PRO A 222 -11.48 -11.30 -4.73
N VAL A 223 -10.70 -10.55 -5.50
CA VAL A 223 -11.11 -10.13 -6.84
C VAL A 223 -11.17 -11.40 -7.68
N SER A 224 -12.39 -11.87 -7.99
CA SER A 224 -12.60 -12.95 -8.94
C SER A 224 -12.10 -12.47 -10.30
N LEU A 225 -11.02 -13.05 -10.77
CA LEU A 225 -10.57 -12.89 -12.15
C LEU A 225 -11.60 -13.61 -13.01
N LEU A 226 -12.49 -12.84 -13.64
CA LEU A 226 -13.31 -13.37 -14.73
C LEU A 226 -12.36 -13.68 -15.89
N THR A 227 -12.20 -14.97 -16.15
CA THR A 227 -11.55 -15.54 -17.33
C THR A 227 -12.26 -15.12 -18.62
#